data_374355695e73061a581e516ac4b459c0
#
_entry.id   374355695e73061a581e516ac4b459c0
#
_cell.length_a   1.000
_cell.length_b   1.000
_cell.length_c   1.000
_cell.angle_alpha   90.00
_cell.angle_beta   90.00
_cell.angle_gamma   90.00
#
_symmetry.space_group_name_H-M   'P 1'
#
loop_
_entity.id
_entity.type
_entity.pdbx_description
1 polymer ?
#
loop_
_entity_poly.entity_id
_entity_poly.type
_entity_poly.pdbx_seq_one_letter_code
_entity_poly.pdbx_strand_id
1 'polypeptide(L)'
;MRILAAIFVTSLFLVPPSRAEQPCSQPALRAAARRAKTAQTTLHAIKPEGDGLEPELRLQIQKLKDKLVATTDASLHCATAAITAEKLQNELKSLLNANKTPKKPQWQDVSNAVEDDAYGADLNVKVSRAGDKANLMLVVFNFGIVCGDDSMLLGYEWKQEKWIRVLRWQSDPDRTPNAFGDFFEYRVVQQQNSANWLVGVAHGHPMCTSNFGGFDLDFIQPARNDVPQKVLLHKEETYWRDDPVKMELTSDGLELRVSGYSRDINIIRRPGIYRYRVSGDQIDRVQPIAINGRDFVDEWLNSPWNESKNWNSPSELTGLEATHKKIETLNHPANQNQETPHLTYGPVRPCSDSASHFQVELDKGWWVEGKTDLRPDTPTFFQIQEGKNSFTMLSASDKPDPHCTGHDIMPAN
;
A
#
# COMPACT_ATOMS: atom_id res chain seq x y z
N MET A 1 -62.46 44.19 -16.97
CA MET A 1 -62.24 43.66 -15.61
C MET A 1 -62.11 42.15 -15.70
N ARG A 2 -60.87 41.62 -15.69
CA ARG A 2 -60.58 40.18 -15.68
C ARG A 2 -59.85 39.90 -14.40
N ILE A 3 -60.43 39.12 -13.51
CA ILE A 3 -59.92 38.70 -12.23
C ILE A 3 -59.10 37.45 -12.50
N LEU A 4 -57.76 37.52 -12.25
CA LEU A 4 -56.83 36.37 -12.24
C LEU A 4 -56.81 35.78 -10.83
N ALA A 5 -57.31 34.57 -10.67
CA ALA A 5 -57.19 33.79 -9.43
C ALA A 5 -55.81 33.09 -9.41
N ALA A 6 -54.99 33.46 -8.46
CA ALA A 6 -53.71 32.79 -8.19
C ALA A 6 -53.97 31.56 -7.31
N ILE A 7 -53.69 30.38 -7.85
CA ILE A 7 -53.71 29.11 -7.10
C ILE A 7 -52.36 28.94 -6.43
N PHE A 8 -52.32 29.05 -5.09
CA PHE A 8 -51.17 28.70 -4.27
C PHE A 8 -51.14 27.17 -4.09
N VAL A 9 -50.19 26.50 -4.79
CA VAL A 9 -49.89 25.09 -4.55
C VAL A 9 -48.88 25.00 -3.39
N THR A 10 -49.35 24.66 -2.22
CA THR A 10 -48.54 24.35 -1.04
C THR A 10 -47.93 22.95 -1.23
N SER A 11 -46.68 22.90 -1.66
CA SER A 11 -45.92 21.66 -1.71
C SER A 11 -45.57 21.22 -0.26
N LEU A 12 -46.31 20.26 0.28
CA LEU A 12 -45.91 19.53 1.48
C LEU A 12 -44.64 18.72 1.17
N PHE A 13 -43.51 19.22 1.60
CA PHE A 13 -42.31 18.41 1.69
C PHE A 13 -42.51 17.32 2.76
N LEU A 14 -42.82 16.10 2.32
CA LEU A 14 -42.72 14.91 3.15
C LEU A 14 -41.26 14.70 3.50
N VAL A 15 -40.84 15.18 4.69
CA VAL A 15 -39.59 14.82 5.32
C VAL A 15 -39.64 13.32 5.52
N PRO A 16 -38.71 12.53 4.92
CA PRO A 16 -38.68 11.08 5.18
C PRO A 16 -38.53 10.86 6.68
N PRO A 17 -39.25 9.91 7.28
CA PRO A 17 -39.17 9.64 8.70
C PRO A 17 -37.69 9.33 9.02
N SER A 18 -37.09 10.09 9.94
CA SER A 18 -35.80 9.79 10.51
C SER A 18 -35.85 8.33 10.97
N ARG A 19 -34.97 7.49 10.42
CA ARG A 19 -34.83 6.09 10.88
C ARG A 19 -34.58 6.17 12.39
N ALA A 20 -35.62 5.81 13.16
CA ALA A 20 -35.50 5.71 14.61
C ALA A 20 -34.28 4.81 14.89
N GLU A 21 -33.31 5.31 15.64
CA GLU A 21 -32.15 4.53 16.06
C GLU A 21 -32.65 3.29 16.78
N GLN A 22 -32.34 2.11 16.26
CA GLN A 22 -32.70 0.87 16.92
C GLN A 22 -31.98 0.81 18.28
N PRO A 23 -32.69 0.60 19.38
CA PRO A 23 -32.03 0.49 20.70
C PRO A 23 -31.02 -0.65 20.69
N CYS A 24 -29.93 -0.50 21.48
CA CYS A 24 -28.94 -1.57 21.68
C CYS A 24 -29.66 -2.90 21.96
N SER A 25 -29.43 -3.88 21.10
CA SER A 25 -30.10 -5.18 21.18
C SER A 25 -29.07 -6.32 21.14
N GLN A 26 -28.90 -7.02 22.24
CA GLN A 26 -28.08 -8.23 22.31
C GLN A 26 -28.47 -9.29 21.28
N PRO A 27 -29.75 -9.53 20.98
CA PRO A 27 -30.16 -10.40 19.86
C PRO A 27 -29.64 -9.92 18.52
N ALA A 28 -29.67 -8.62 18.21
CA ALA A 28 -29.18 -8.06 16.94
C ALA A 28 -27.66 -8.24 16.81
N LEU A 29 -26.91 -7.97 17.88
CA LEU A 29 -25.46 -8.20 17.91
C LEU A 29 -25.11 -9.68 17.67
N ARG A 30 -25.77 -10.61 18.37
CA ARG A 30 -25.58 -12.04 18.16
C ARG A 30 -25.97 -12.49 16.74
N ALA A 31 -26.98 -11.87 16.16
CA ALA A 31 -27.39 -12.15 14.78
C ALA A 31 -26.34 -11.67 13.76
N ALA A 32 -25.73 -10.48 13.98
CA ALA A 32 -24.64 -9.98 13.16
C ALA A 32 -23.43 -10.93 13.23
N ALA A 33 -23.01 -11.33 14.43
CA ALA A 33 -21.91 -12.26 14.63
C ALA A 33 -22.18 -13.65 13.99
N ARG A 34 -23.40 -14.18 14.09
CA ARG A 34 -23.75 -15.44 13.41
C ARG A 34 -23.61 -15.32 11.89
N ARG A 35 -24.04 -14.18 11.29
CA ARG A 35 -23.87 -13.95 9.84
C ARG A 35 -22.39 -13.88 9.43
N ALA A 36 -21.52 -13.26 10.25
CA ALA A 36 -20.09 -13.25 10.00
C ALA A 36 -19.49 -14.66 10.06
N LYS A 37 -19.83 -15.46 11.07
CA LYS A 37 -19.40 -16.87 11.17
C LYS A 37 -19.88 -17.71 9.98
N THR A 38 -21.12 -17.53 9.54
CA THR A 38 -21.64 -18.23 8.35
C THR A 38 -20.84 -17.84 7.11
N ALA A 39 -20.55 -16.54 6.91
CA ALA A 39 -19.75 -16.07 5.79
C ALA A 39 -18.32 -16.66 5.84
N GLN A 40 -17.68 -16.69 7.02
CA GLN A 40 -16.37 -17.31 7.22
C GLN A 40 -16.41 -18.81 6.89
N THR A 41 -17.41 -19.54 7.39
CA THR A 41 -17.56 -20.99 7.12
C THR A 41 -17.79 -21.25 5.63
N THR A 42 -18.59 -20.42 4.96
CA THR A 42 -18.82 -20.53 3.51
C THR A 42 -17.53 -20.30 2.73
N LEU A 43 -16.77 -19.27 3.10
CA LEU A 43 -15.47 -18.96 2.50
C LEU A 43 -14.47 -20.10 2.73
N HIS A 44 -14.40 -20.63 3.96
CA HIS A 44 -13.50 -21.72 4.34
C HIS A 44 -13.80 -23.06 3.64
N ALA A 45 -15.03 -23.25 3.18
CA ALA A 45 -15.42 -24.45 2.43
C ALA A 45 -14.98 -24.42 0.96
N ILE A 46 -14.54 -23.28 0.45
CA ILE A 46 -14.07 -23.15 -0.93
C ILE A 46 -12.69 -23.78 -1.04
N LYS A 47 -12.56 -24.74 -1.96
CA LYS A 47 -11.27 -25.35 -2.27
C LYS A 47 -10.45 -24.40 -3.13
N PRO A 48 -9.17 -24.14 -2.77
CA PRO A 48 -8.29 -23.39 -3.66
C PRO A 48 -8.10 -24.15 -4.99
N GLU A 49 -8.34 -23.46 -6.10
CA GLU A 49 -8.12 -23.99 -7.44
C GLU A 49 -7.21 -23.03 -8.21
N GLY A 50 -5.93 -23.43 -8.41
CA GLY A 50 -4.94 -22.60 -9.09
C GLY A 50 -4.46 -21.40 -8.28
N ASP A 51 -3.79 -20.47 -8.97
CA ASP A 51 -3.07 -19.34 -8.37
C ASP A 51 -3.89 -18.03 -8.38
N GLY A 52 -5.15 -18.05 -8.82
CA GLY A 52 -5.97 -16.86 -8.98
C GLY A 52 -7.20 -16.85 -8.05
N LEU A 53 -7.68 -15.65 -7.75
CA LEU A 53 -8.96 -15.46 -7.07
C LEU A 53 -10.10 -15.42 -8.10
N GLU A 54 -10.86 -16.49 -8.18
CA GLU A 54 -12.07 -16.54 -8.99
C GLU A 54 -13.09 -15.48 -8.53
N PRO A 55 -13.93 -14.93 -9.44
CA PRO A 55 -14.89 -13.87 -9.11
C PRO A 55 -15.81 -14.22 -7.93
N GLU A 56 -16.24 -15.49 -7.83
CA GLU A 56 -17.09 -15.95 -6.72
C GLU A 56 -16.32 -15.89 -5.39
N LEU A 57 -15.05 -16.28 -5.38
CA LEU A 57 -14.20 -16.22 -4.19
C LEU A 57 -14.03 -14.78 -3.70
N ARG A 58 -13.74 -13.84 -4.61
CA ARG A 58 -13.65 -12.40 -4.30
C ARG A 58 -14.94 -11.89 -3.66
N LEU A 59 -16.08 -12.30 -4.20
CA LEU A 59 -17.39 -11.96 -3.64
C LEU A 59 -17.59 -12.51 -2.23
N GLN A 60 -17.15 -13.73 -1.93
CA GLN A 60 -17.26 -14.32 -0.60
C GLN A 60 -16.31 -13.65 0.40
N ILE A 61 -15.09 -13.28 -0.01
CA ILE A 61 -14.17 -12.47 0.79
C ILE A 61 -14.83 -11.14 1.15
N GLN A 62 -15.37 -10.43 0.16
CA GLN A 62 -16.07 -9.16 0.38
C GLN A 62 -17.28 -9.32 1.30
N LYS A 63 -18.07 -10.39 1.16
CA LYS A 63 -19.17 -10.69 2.06
C LYS A 63 -18.69 -10.91 3.50
N LEU A 64 -17.59 -11.62 3.71
CA LEU A 64 -17.01 -11.76 5.05
C LEU A 64 -16.64 -10.41 5.63
N LYS A 65 -15.89 -9.59 4.90
CA LYS A 65 -15.51 -8.22 5.31
C LYS A 65 -16.73 -7.39 5.72
N ASP A 66 -17.78 -7.38 4.91
CA ASP A 66 -19.02 -6.65 5.22
C ASP A 66 -19.73 -7.15 6.48
N LYS A 67 -19.67 -8.45 6.77
CA LYS A 67 -20.26 -9.01 7.99
C LYS A 67 -19.40 -8.73 9.23
N LEU A 68 -18.08 -8.66 9.08
CA LEU A 68 -17.18 -8.22 10.15
C LEU A 68 -17.42 -6.75 10.50
N VAL A 69 -17.56 -5.88 9.48
CA VAL A 69 -17.97 -4.47 9.66
C VAL A 69 -19.29 -4.38 10.43
N ALA A 70 -20.33 -5.07 9.96
CA ALA A 70 -21.65 -5.04 10.59
C ALA A 70 -21.65 -5.57 12.04
N THR A 71 -20.78 -6.52 12.36
CA THR A 71 -20.62 -7.05 13.72
C THR A 71 -19.96 -6.02 14.62
N THR A 72 -18.91 -5.33 14.13
CA THR A 72 -18.23 -4.26 14.87
C THR A 72 -19.15 -3.07 15.09
N ASP A 73 -19.89 -2.64 14.05
CA ASP A 73 -20.88 -1.56 14.15
C ASP A 73 -21.93 -1.89 15.23
N ALA A 74 -22.45 -3.13 15.26
CA ALA A 74 -23.44 -3.56 16.23
C ALA A 74 -22.87 -3.63 17.68
N SER A 75 -21.61 -4.06 17.84
CA SER A 75 -20.93 -4.09 19.13
C SER A 75 -20.73 -2.67 19.67
N LEU A 76 -20.22 -1.77 18.84
CA LEU A 76 -19.98 -0.39 19.22
C LEU A 76 -21.26 0.45 19.41
N HIS A 77 -22.33 0.10 18.71
CA HIS A 77 -23.64 0.71 18.95
C HIS A 77 -24.15 0.45 20.36
N CYS A 78 -23.78 -0.68 20.97
CA CYS A 78 -24.09 -1.03 22.34
C CYS A 78 -23.07 -0.52 23.37
N ALA A 79 -21.98 0.11 22.94
CA ALA A 79 -20.88 0.50 23.81
C ALA A 79 -20.97 1.99 24.19
N THR A 80 -20.57 2.29 25.42
CA THR A 80 -20.41 3.68 25.89
C THR A 80 -19.02 4.23 25.53
N ALA A 81 -18.80 5.53 25.72
CA ALA A 81 -17.49 6.16 25.56
C ALA A 81 -16.38 5.48 26.39
N ALA A 82 -16.75 4.88 27.50
CA ALA A 82 -15.82 4.25 28.45
C ALA A 82 -15.34 2.85 28.04
N ILE A 83 -15.82 2.29 26.91
CA ILE A 83 -15.34 0.99 26.47
C ILE A 83 -13.84 1.05 26.20
N THR A 84 -13.08 0.11 26.75
CA THR A 84 -11.65 -0.01 26.48
C THR A 84 -11.39 -0.81 25.20
N ALA A 85 -10.23 -0.58 24.58
CA ALA A 85 -9.83 -1.36 23.42
C ALA A 85 -9.77 -2.86 23.72
N GLU A 86 -9.22 -3.23 24.88
CA GLU A 86 -9.13 -4.61 25.35
C GLU A 86 -10.53 -5.26 25.50
N LYS A 87 -11.47 -4.52 26.15
CA LYS A 87 -12.84 -5.05 26.33
C LYS A 87 -13.53 -5.29 24.99
N LEU A 88 -13.42 -4.34 24.06
CA LEU A 88 -13.98 -4.49 22.70
C LEU A 88 -13.32 -5.66 21.95
N GLN A 89 -12.00 -5.78 22.05
CA GLN A 89 -11.27 -6.87 21.43
C GLN A 89 -11.73 -8.24 21.95
N ASN A 90 -11.86 -8.39 23.26
CA ASN A 90 -12.28 -9.65 23.88
C ASN A 90 -13.74 -9.98 23.50
N GLU A 91 -14.61 -8.98 23.43
CA GLU A 91 -15.99 -9.14 22.98
C GLU A 91 -16.04 -9.64 21.52
N LEU A 92 -15.33 -8.96 20.60
CA LEU A 92 -15.28 -9.36 19.18
C LEU A 92 -14.65 -10.74 19.00
N LYS A 93 -13.56 -11.06 19.72
CA LYS A 93 -12.95 -12.39 19.72
C LYS A 93 -13.95 -13.47 20.14
N SER A 94 -14.71 -13.22 21.18
CA SER A 94 -15.73 -14.16 21.68
C SER A 94 -16.90 -14.30 20.69
N LEU A 95 -17.40 -13.19 20.16
CA LEU A 95 -18.52 -13.18 19.22
C LEU A 95 -18.20 -13.89 17.91
N LEU A 96 -16.98 -13.71 17.40
CA LEU A 96 -16.54 -14.24 16.10
C LEU A 96 -15.85 -15.60 16.22
N ASN A 97 -15.55 -16.10 17.42
CA ASN A 97 -14.64 -17.22 17.67
C ASN A 97 -13.25 -17.02 17.04
N ALA A 98 -12.79 -15.76 16.96
CA ALA A 98 -11.49 -15.42 16.44
C ALA A 98 -10.38 -16.15 17.22
N ASN A 99 -9.27 -16.47 16.56
CA ASN A 99 -8.15 -17.28 17.07
C ASN A 99 -8.51 -18.72 17.46
N LYS A 100 -9.63 -19.24 16.98
CA LYS A 100 -9.93 -20.67 17.04
C LYS A 100 -9.75 -21.24 15.65
N THR A 101 -8.88 -22.22 15.52
CA THR A 101 -8.70 -22.97 14.27
C THR A 101 -10.05 -23.48 13.80
N PRO A 102 -10.52 -23.13 12.60
CA PRO A 102 -11.73 -23.72 12.05
C PRO A 102 -11.60 -25.23 11.92
N LYS A 103 -12.71 -25.95 11.88
CA LYS A 103 -12.66 -27.38 11.55
C LYS A 103 -12.08 -27.55 10.15
N LYS A 104 -11.14 -28.49 9.98
CA LYS A 104 -10.56 -28.83 8.67
C LYS A 104 -11.66 -29.00 7.62
N PRO A 105 -11.58 -28.35 6.47
CA PRO A 105 -12.51 -28.60 5.38
C PRO A 105 -12.36 -30.03 4.86
N GLN A 106 -13.45 -30.63 4.37
CA GLN A 106 -13.47 -32.03 3.89
C GLN A 106 -12.45 -32.29 2.75
N TRP A 107 -12.02 -31.30 2.00
CA TRP A 107 -11.05 -31.45 0.93
C TRP A 107 -9.59 -31.56 1.42
N GLN A 108 -9.29 -31.18 2.68
CA GLN A 108 -7.93 -31.29 3.25
C GLN A 108 -7.50 -32.74 3.55
N ASP A 109 -8.41 -33.71 3.51
CA ASP A 109 -8.06 -35.11 3.77
C ASP A 109 -7.34 -35.80 2.58
N VAL A 110 -7.15 -35.12 1.44
CA VAL A 110 -6.79 -35.80 0.18
C VAL A 110 -5.37 -35.49 -0.32
N SER A 111 -4.64 -34.56 0.26
CA SER A 111 -3.27 -34.25 -0.18
C SER A 111 -2.45 -33.50 0.86
N ASN A 112 -1.14 -33.56 0.73
CA ASN A 112 -0.13 -32.83 1.53
C ASN A 112 -0.25 -31.29 1.45
N ALA A 113 -1.43 -30.73 1.26
CA ALA A 113 -1.69 -29.30 1.30
C ALA A 113 -1.44 -28.81 2.73
N VAL A 114 -0.64 -27.77 2.85
CA VAL A 114 -0.30 -27.12 4.10
C VAL A 114 -1.62 -26.68 4.77
N GLU A 115 -1.78 -26.98 6.06
CA GLU A 115 -3.01 -26.71 6.82
C GLU A 115 -3.41 -25.21 6.82
N ASP A 116 -2.51 -24.34 6.42
CA ASP A 116 -2.61 -22.89 6.50
C ASP A 116 -3.26 -22.23 5.25
N ASP A 117 -3.57 -23.01 4.19
CA ASP A 117 -4.03 -22.47 2.90
C ASP A 117 -5.55 -22.33 2.76
N ALA A 118 -6.30 -22.40 3.84
CA ALA A 118 -7.75 -22.30 3.75
C ALA A 118 -8.25 -20.86 3.85
N TYR A 119 -9.03 -20.43 2.87
CA TYR A 119 -9.65 -19.12 2.88
C TYR A 119 -10.46 -18.85 4.15
N GLY A 120 -10.30 -17.66 4.74
CA GLY A 120 -10.98 -17.28 5.97
C GLY A 120 -10.47 -17.98 7.24
N ALA A 121 -9.34 -18.72 7.14
CA ALA A 121 -8.66 -19.28 8.29
C ALA A 121 -8.08 -18.18 9.18
N ASP A 122 -7.71 -18.54 10.41
CA ASP A 122 -6.97 -17.70 11.36
C ASP A 122 -7.51 -16.28 11.54
N LEU A 123 -8.84 -16.12 11.46
CA LEU A 123 -9.46 -14.82 11.71
C LEU A 123 -8.98 -14.26 13.03
N ASN A 124 -8.22 -13.16 12.94
CA ASN A 124 -7.69 -12.42 14.06
C ASN A 124 -8.36 -11.06 14.15
N VAL A 125 -8.50 -10.54 15.36
CA VAL A 125 -8.97 -9.19 15.64
C VAL A 125 -8.06 -8.52 16.65
N LYS A 126 -7.57 -7.33 16.29
CA LYS A 126 -6.79 -6.45 17.15
C LYS A 126 -7.51 -5.12 17.28
N VAL A 127 -7.64 -4.64 18.52
CA VAL A 127 -8.25 -3.34 18.80
C VAL A 127 -7.24 -2.47 19.53
N SER A 128 -7.17 -1.21 19.13
CA SER A 128 -6.30 -0.21 19.76
C SER A 128 -6.98 1.16 19.76
N ARG A 129 -6.45 2.10 20.55
CA ARG A 129 -6.80 3.51 20.44
C ARG A 129 -5.66 4.28 19.82
N ALA A 130 -5.96 5.26 18.98
CA ALA A 130 -4.97 6.16 18.42
C ALA A 130 -4.64 7.25 19.43
N GLY A 131 -3.46 7.11 20.07
CA GLY A 131 -2.96 8.05 21.08
C GLY A 131 -3.68 8.01 22.44
N ASP A 132 -3.07 8.56 23.48
CA ASP A 132 -3.57 8.48 24.87
C ASP A 132 -4.84 9.28 25.14
N LYS A 133 -5.13 10.28 24.31
CA LYS A 133 -6.30 11.17 24.44
C LYS A 133 -7.29 11.04 23.29
N ALA A 134 -7.08 10.09 22.39
CA ALA A 134 -7.83 10.04 21.15
C ALA A 134 -9.18 9.33 21.34
N ASN A 135 -10.22 9.99 20.90
CA ASN A 135 -11.55 9.40 20.79
C ASN A 135 -11.68 8.46 19.56
N LEU A 136 -10.55 8.00 19.04
CA LEU A 136 -10.51 7.12 17.85
C LEU A 136 -10.16 5.69 18.26
N MET A 137 -11.10 4.80 18.08
CA MET A 137 -10.94 3.35 18.25
C MET A 137 -10.61 2.72 16.91
N LEU A 138 -9.54 1.95 16.82
CA LEU A 138 -9.10 1.24 15.63
C LEU A 138 -9.36 -0.25 15.81
N VAL A 139 -9.94 -0.89 14.80
CA VAL A 139 -10.19 -2.34 14.76
C VAL A 139 -9.58 -2.91 13.49
N VAL A 140 -8.65 -3.83 13.64
CA VAL A 140 -8.00 -4.56 12.56
C VAL A 140 -8.52 -5.97 12.54
N PHE A 141 -8.86 -6.44 11.35
CA PHE A 141 -9.12 -7.84 11.07
C PHE A 141 -8.09 -8.35 10.06
N ASN A 142 -7.57 -9.54 10.32
CA ASN A 142 -6.76 -10.31 9.39
C ASN A 142 -7.33 -11.73 9.34
N PHE A 143 -7.34 -12.32 8.16
CA PHE A 143 -7.73 -13.74 7.98
C PHE A 143 -6.97 -14.33 6.80
N GLY A 144 -6.69 -15.61 6.89
CA GLY A 144 -5.95 -16.34 5.86
C GLY A 144 -6.69 -16.35 4.52
N ILE A 145 -5.92 -16.18 3.47
CA ILE A 145 -6.28 -16.51 2.09
C ILE A 145 -5.17 -17.37 1.55
N VAL A 146 -5.36 -18.01 0.39
CA VAL A 146 -4.27 -18.82 -0.18
C VAL A 146 -3.02 -17.97 -0.33
N CYS A 147 -1.93 -18.48 0.21
CA CYS A 147 -0.61 -17.84 0.23
C CYS A 147 -0.54 -16.51 0.99
N GLY A 148 -1.37 -16.28 2.00
CA GLY A 148 -1.23 -15.11 2.87
C GLY A 148 -2.47 -14.65 3.58
N ASP A 149 -2.51 -13.37 3.91
CA ASP A 149 -3.56 -12.75 4.70
C ASP A 149 -4.28 -11.64 3.94
N ASP A 150 -5.58 -11.56 4.14
CA ASP A 150 -6.38 -10.42 3.78
C ASP A 150 -6.61 -9.54 5.02
N SER A 151 -6.55 -8.23 4.86
CA SER A 151 -6.56 -7.28 5.97
C SER A 151 -7.66 -6.24 5.81
N MET A 152 -8.17 -5.76 6.95
CA MET A 152 -9.12 -4.66 7.03
C MET A 152 -8.86 -3.81 8.27
N LEU A 153 -8.91 -2.49 8.10
CA LEU A 153 -8.80 -1.50 9.18
C LEU A 153 -10.06 -0.66 9.25
N LEU A 154 -10.67 -0.63 10.43
CA LEU A 154 -11.82 0.22 10.74
C LEU A 154 -11.42 1.25 11.80
N GLY A 155 -11.94 2.46 11.66
CA GLY A 155 -11.79 3.52 12.67
C GLY A 155 -13.15 4.05 13.11
N TYR A 156 -13.32 4.20 14.42
CA TYR A 156 -14.56 4.70 15.02
C TYR A 156 -14.24 5.85 15.97
N GLU A 157 -15.01 6.91 15.86
CA GLU A 157 -14.89 8.09 16.70
C GLU A 157 -16.13 8.25 17.58
N TRP A 158 -15.91 8.59 18.88
CA TRP A 158 -17.01 8.88 19.78
C TRP A 158 -17.52 10.30 19.54
N LYS A 159 -18.76 10.41 19.04
CA LYS A 159 -19.43 11.67 18.74
C LYS A 159 -20.93 11.54 19.05
N GLN A 160 -21.54 12.59 19.60
CA GLN A 160 -23.00 12.62 19.82
C GLN A 160 -23.50 11.38 20.59
N GLU A 161 -22.79 11.02 21.65
CA GLU A 161 -23.11 9.86 22.53
C GLU A 161 -23.12 8.49 21.83
N LYS A 162 -22.42 8.37 20.71
CA LYS A 162 -22.30 7.11 19.96
C LYS A 162 -20.93 6.97 19.26
N TRP A 163 -20.56 5.74 18.98
CA TRP A 163 -19.43 5.43 18.12
C TRP A 163 -19.86 5.49 16.65
N ILE A 164 -19.19 6.36 15.88
CA ILE A 164 -19.44 6.56 14.45
C ILE A 164 -18.24 6.05 13.70
N ARG A 165 -18.45 5.16 12.71
CA ARG A 165 -17.37 4.71 11.84
C ARG A 165 -16.94 5.85 10.92
N VAL A 166 -15.67 6.23 11.01
CA VAL A 166 -15.03 7.30 10.23
C VAL A 166 -14.00 6.79 9.24
N LEU A 167 -13.54 5.54 9.40
CA LEU A 167 -12.56 4.90 8.54
C LEU A 167 -13.01 3.48 8.19
N ARG A 168 -12.92 3.14 6.91
CA ARG A 168 -12.90 1.78 6.41
C ARG A 168 -11.82 1.69 5.34
N TRP A 169 -10.74 1.02 5.66
CA TRP A 169 -9.76 0.55 4.70
C TRP A 169 -9.81 -0.98 4.64
N GLN A 170 -9.58 -1.52 3.46
CA GLN A 170 -9.49 -2.96 3.25
C GLN A 170 -8.58 -3.21 2.05
N SER A 171 -7.84 -4.31 2.07
CA SER A 171 -7.14 -4.78 0.88
C SER A 171 -8.14 -5.06 -0.22
N ASP A 172 -7.75 -4.75 -1.46
CA ASP A 172 -8.60 -4.96 -2.62
C ASP A 172 -8.52 -6.43 -3.07
N PRO A 173 -9.60 -7.22 -2.96
CA PRO A 173 -9.60 -8.61 -3.39
C PRO A 173 -9.45 -8.75 -4.91
N ASP A 174 -9.71 -7.68 -5.69
CA ASP A 174 -9.56 -7.73 -7.15
C ASP A 174 -8.12 -7.66 -7.61
N ARG A 175 -7.21 -7.16 -6.75
CA ARG A 175 -5.79 -6.97 -7.09
C ARG A 175 -4.90 -8.15 -6.73
N THR A 176 -5.40 -9.14 -6.03
CA THR A 176 -4.61 -10.28 -5.56
C THR A 176 -4.89 -11.54 -6.35
N PRO A 177 -4.22 -11.76 -7.47
CA PRO A 177 -4.28 -13.04 -8.13
C PRO A 177 -3.40 -14.12 -7.47
N ASN A 178 -2.37 -13.80 -6.67
CA ASN A 178 -1.44 -14.81 -6.15
C ASN A 178 -0.81 -14.34 -4.85
N ALA A 179 -1.14 -14.99 -3.81
CA ALA A 179 -1.24 -14.45 -2.49
C ALA A 179 -0.17 -14.86 -1.46
N PHE A 180 0.66 -13.94 -0.96
CA PHE A 180 1.14 -13.92 0.42
C PHE A 180 1.12 -12.48 0.91
N GLY A 181 0.29 -12.16 1.91
CA GLY A 181 0.43 -10.92 2.64
C GLY A 181 1.53 -11.09 3.67
N ASP A 182 2.64 -10.40 3.49
CA ASP A 182 3.76 -10.48 4.41
C ASP A 182 3.69 -9.44 5.50
N PHE A 183 3.13 -8.29 5.20
CA PHE A 183 3.04 -7.24 6.18
C PHE A 183 1.76 -6.42 6.04
N PHE A 184 1.31 -5.96 7.18
CA PHE A 184 0.27 -4.96 7.31
C PHE A 184 0.70 -3.93 8.33
N GLU A 185 1.14 -2.78 7.85
CA GLU A 185 1.57 -1.66 8.67
C GLU A 185 0.58 -0.51 8.52
N TYR A 186 0.19 0.08 9.64
CA TYR A 186 -0.60 1.30 9.65
C TYR A 186 -0.13 2.24 10.74
N ARG A 187 -0.28 3.53 10.48
CA ARG A 187 -0.04 4.60 11.45
C ARG A 187 -1.17 5.60 11.36
N VAL A 188 -1.48 6.19 12.51
CA VAL A 188 -2.54 7.18 12.62
C VAL A 188 -2.00 8.37 13.40
N VAL A 189 -2.20 9.56 12.88
CA VAL A 189 -1.79 10.80 13.52
C VAL A 189 -2.88 11.85 13.40
N GLN A 190 -2.99 12.73 14.39
CA GLN A 190 -3.81 13.92 14.28
C GLN A 190 -3.01 15.01 13.58
N GLN A 191 -3.56 15.62 12.54
CA GLN A 191 -2.91 16.73 11.85
C GLN A 191 -2.78 17.95 12.77
N GLN A 192 -1.64 18.66 12.67
CA GLN A 192 -1.42 19.87 13.45
C GLN A 192 -2.48 20.93 13.14
N ASN A 193 -2.93 21.62 14.19
CA ASN A 193 -3.95 22.68 14.10
C ASN A 193 -5.28 22.25 13.44
N SER A 194 -5.52 20.97 13.37
CA SER A 194 -6.73 20.38 12.82
C SER A 194 -7.22 19.24 13.73
N ALA A 195 -8.52 19.07 13.80
CA ALA A 195 -9.07 17.87 14.44
C ALA A 195 -9.18 16.69 13.46
N ASN A 196 -8.55 16.80 12.28
CA ASN A 196 -8.55 15.74 11.28
C ASN A 196 -7.50 14.68 11.61
N TRP A 197 -7.81 13.46 11.30
CA TRP A 197 -6.89 12.34 11.32
C TRP A 197 -6.26 12.14 9.96
N LEU A 198 -5.02 11.70 9.97
CA LEU A 198 -4.33 11.18 8.80
C LEU A 198 -3.96 9.74 9.09
N VAL A 199 -4.23 8.86 8.16
CA VAL A 199 -3.95 7.43 8.25
C VAL A 199 -3.06 7.03 7.11
N GLY A 200 -1.89 6.46 7.43
CA GLY A 200 -1.03 5.78 6.46
C GLY A 200 -1.23 4.28 6.61
N VAL A 201 -1.44 3.58 5.51
CA VAL A 201 -1.52 2.12 5.45
C VAL A 201 -0.56 1.61 4.40
N ALA A 202 0.27 0.63 4.74
CA ALA A 202 1.07 -0.13 3.80
C ALA A 202 0.75 -1.62 3.97
N HIS A 203 0.41 -2.27 2.89
CA HIS A 203 -0.03 -3.66 2.89
C HIS A 203 0.64 -4.45 1.77
N GLY A 204 1.37 -5.49 2.14
CA GLY A 204 1.99 -6.41 1.19
C GLY A 204 0.94 -7.27 0.49
N HIS A 205 1.04 -7.33 -0.83
CA HIS A 205 0.17 -8.22 -1.61
C HIS A 205 0.62 -9.67 -1.41
N PRO A 206 -0.33 -10.55 -1.30
CA PRO A 206 -0.05 -11.96 -1.23
C PRO A 206 0.58 -12.52 -2.53
N MET A 207 1.56 -13.43 -2.42
CA MET A 207 2.24 -14.06 -3.56
C MET A 207 2.81 -15.44 -3.18
N CYS A 208 2.50 -16.49 -3.96
CA CYS A 208 2.85 -17.86 -3.61
C CYS A 208 4.30 -18.27 -3.87
N THR A 209 4.99 -17.67 -4.82
CA THR A 209 6.22 -18.27 -5.38
C THR A 209 7.40 -17.32 -5.55
N SER A 210 7.24 -16.03 -5.28
CA SER A 210 8.32 -15.06 -5.48
C SER A 210 8.75 -14.41 -4.16
N ASN A 211 10.05 -14.12 -4.05
CA ASN A 211 10.59 -13.29 -2.97
C ASN A 211 10.29 -11.80 -3.19
N PHE A 212 9.88 -11.41 -4.39
CA PHE A 212 9.32 -10.10 -4.65
C PHE A 212 7.81 -10.16 -4.55
N GLY A 213 7.23 -9.24 -3.78
CA GLY A 213 5.82 -8.98 -3.70
C GLY A 213 5.48 -7.58 -4.16
N GLY A 214 4.21 -7.35 -4.47
CA GLY A 214 3.66 -6.00 -4.55
C GLY A 214 3.27 -5.50 -3.17
N PHE A 215 3.16 -4.20 -2.99
CA PHE A 215 2.48 -3.59 -1.86
C PHE A 215 1.71 -2.35 -2.25
N ASP A 216 0.65 -2.07 -1.52
CA ASP A 216 -0.08 -0.81 -1.58
C ASP A 216 0.37 0.11 -0.47
N LEU A 217 0.50 1.40 -0.80
CA LEU A 217 0.66 2.48 0.15
C LEU A 217 -0.48 3.47 -0.01
N ASP A 218 -1.30 3.59 1.02
CA ASP A 218 -2.44 4.49 1.05
C ASP A 218 -2.26 5.60 2.09
N PHE A 219 -2.54 6.84 1.69
CA PHE A 219 -2.81 7.93 2.61
C PHE A 219 -4.30 8.22 2.62
N ILE A 220 -4.88 8.23 3.80
CA ILE A 220 -6.32 8.33 3.96
C ILE A 220 -6.65 9.42 4.96
N GLN A 221 -7.59 10.27 4.60
CA GLN A 221 -8.28 11.17 5.50
C GLN A 221 -9.62 10.53 5.90
N PRO A 222 -9.79 10.12 7.17
CA PRO A 222 -11.06 9.58 7.64
C PRO A 222 -12.23 10.55 7.46
N ALA A 223 -13.43 10.01 7.39
CA ALA A 223 -14.66 10.80 7.29
C ALA A 223 -14.82 11.73 8.50
N ARG A 224 -15.30 12.94 8.26
CA ARG A 224 -15.56 13.92 9.32
C ARG A 224 -16.79 14.75 9.02
N ASN A 225 -17.67 14.85 10.00
CA ASN A 225 -18.98 15.48 9.84
C ASN A 225 -19.70 14.89 8.61
N ASP A 226 -20.06 15.73 7.63
CA ASP A 226 -20.70 15.30 6.39
C ASP A 226 -19.71 15.04 5.24
N VAL A 227 -18.38 15.13 5.50
CA VAL A 227 -17.36 14.87 4.51
C VAL A 227 -17.00 13.38 4.56
N PRO A 228 -17.15 12.65 3.45
CA PRO A 228 -16.80 11.23 3.40
C PRO A 228 -15.28 11.02 3.53
N GLN A 229 -14.89 9.79 3.84
CA GLN A 229 -13.50 9.36 3.78
C GLN A 229 -12.91 9.63 2.38
N LYS A 230 -11.67 10.10 2.34
CA LYS A 230 -10.93 10.40 1.12
C LYS A 230 -9.59 9.68 1.12
N VAL A 231 -9.27 8.98 0.04
CA VAL A 231 -7.90 8.52 -0.25
C VAL A 231 -7.16 9.68 -0.90
N LEU A 232 -6.11 10.16 -0.24
CA LEU A 232 -5.30 11.29 -0.69
C LEU A 232 -4.18 10.84 -1.64
N LEU A 233 -3.62 9.67 -1.39
CA LEU A 233 -2.61 9.00 -2.22
C LEU A 233 -2.88 7.51 -2.21
N HIS A 234 -2.72 6.89 -3.37
CA HIS A 234 -2.61 5.46 -3.53
C HIS A 234 -1.42 5.17 -4.45
N LYS A 235 -0.54 4.28 -4.02
CA LYS A 235 0.63 3.83 -4.77
C LYS A 235 0.74 2.32 -4.67
N GLU A 236 1.05 1.71 -5.81
CA GLU A 236 1.42 0.30 -5.92
C GLU A 236 2.90 0.21 -6.25
N GLU A 237 3.64 -0.57 -5.48
CA GLU A 237 5.08 -0.72 -5.61
C GLU A 237 5.50 -2.16 -5.36
N THR A 238 6.76 -2.46 -5.56
CA THR A 238 7.33 -3.79 -5.29
C THR A 238 8.29 -3.75 -4.11
N TYR A 239 8.39 -4.86 -3.38
CA TYR A 239 9.31 -5.00 -2.27
C TYR A 239 9.86 -6.43 -2.17
N TRP A 240 10.97 -6.58 -1.44
CA TRP A 240 11.54 -7.87 -1.06
C TRP A 240 10.94 -8.33 0.27
N ARG A 241 10.31 -9.50 0.29
CA ARG A 241 9.45 -9.97 1.38
C ARG A 241 10.18 -10.23 2.70
N ASP A 242 11.38 -10.76 2.67
CA ASP A 242 12.11 -11.19 3.87
C ASP A 242 12.72 -10.04 4.67
N ASP A 243 12.70 -8.81 4.13
CA ASP A 243 13.31 -7.67 4.77
C ASP A 243 12.26 -6.86 5.58
N PRO A 244 12.68 -6.27 6.72
CA PRO A 244 11.75 -5.56 7.57
C PRO A 244 11.21 -4.28 6.91
N VAL A 245 9.91 -4.11 6.97
CA VAL A 245 9.21 -2.88 6.58
C VAL A 245 9.14 -1.95 7.79
N LYS A 246 9.48 -0.66 7.60
CA LYS A 246 9.40 0.37 8.63
C LYS A 246 8.58 1.55 8.14
N MET A 247 7.53 1.88 8.88
CA MET A 247 6.67 3.03 8.61
C MET A 247 6.68 4.02 9.77
N GLU A 248 6.92 5.30 9.44
CA GLU A 248 6.79 6.42 10.34
C GLU A 248 5.80 7.43 9.75
N LEU A 249 4.82 7.86 10.52
CA LEU A 249 3.83 8.87 10.13
C LEU A 249 3.87 10.02 11.13
N THR A 250 4.00 11.23 10.60
CA THR A 250 3.92 12.50 11.34
C THR A 250 2.76 13.34 10.83
N SER A 251 2.48 14.46 11.46
CA SER A 251 1.41 15.38 11.05
C SER A 251 1.63 16.02 9.67
N ASP A 252 2.87 16.04 9.19
CA ASP A 252 3.32 16.70 7.96
C ASP A 252 3.93 15.74 6.93
N GLY A 253 4.02 14.45 7.24
CA GLY A 253 4.55 13.49 6.29
C GLY A 253 4.57 12.05 6.74
N LEU A 254 4.98 11.18 5.80
CA LEU A 254 5.19 9.74 6.01
C LEU A 254 6.54 9.36 5.43
N GLU A 255 7.20 8.43 6.10
CA GLU A 255 8.34 7.70 5.56
C GLU A 255 8.06 6.20 5.66
N LEU A 256 8.14 5.49 4.53
CA LEU A 256 8.12 4.04 4.44
C LEU A 256 9.48 3.59 3.89
N ARG A 257 10.14 2.68 4.60
CA ARG A 257 11.38 2.00 4.17
C ARG A 257 11.10 0.54 3.90
N VAL A 258 11.47 0.10 2.73
CA VAL A 258 11.38 -1.28 2.27
C VAL A 258 12.63 -1.63 1.47
N SER A 259 12.90 -2.91 1.29
CA SER A 259 13.84 -3.35 0.24
C SER A 259 13.05 -3.51 -1.06
N GLY A 260 13.34 -2.67 -2.04
CA GLY A 260 12.69 -2.68 -3.34
C GLY A 260 13.47 -3.48 -4.38
N TYR A 261 12.87 -3.64 -5.55
CA TYR A 261 13.51 -4.23 -6.72
C TYR A 261 14.57 -3.30 -7.28
N SER A 262 15.75 -3.86 -7.62
CA SER A 262 16.75 -3.20 -8.44
C SER A 262 16.65 -3.66 -9.88
N ARG A 263 16.85 -2.74 -10.83
CA ARG A 263 16.96 -3.08 -12.25
C ARG A 263 18.25 -3.83 -12.59
N ASP A 264 19.23 -3.78 -11.69
CA ASP A 264 20.49 -4.52 -11.85
C ASP A 264 20.28 -6.01 -11.61
N ILE A 265 20.53 -6.83 -12.62
CA ILE A 265 20.38 -8.29 -12.55
C ILE A 265 21.31 -8.95 -11.54
N ASN A 266 22.39 -8.29 -11.13
CA ASN A 266 23.38 -8.82 -10.18
C ASN A 266 23.06 -8.39 -8.73
N ILE A 267 22.35 -7.26 -8.54
CA ILE A 267 22.05 -6.70 -7.22
C ILE A 267 20.68 -7.18 -6.73
N ILE A 268 19.73 -7.37 -7.64
CA ILE A 268 18.36 -7.85 -7.42
C ILE A 268 17.55 -6.95 -6.50
N ARG A 269 18.06 -6.53 -5.34
CA ARG A 269 17.35 -5.72 -4.34
C ARG A 269 18.19 -4.53 -3.87
N ARG A 270 17.51 -3.45 -3.50
CA ARG A 270 18.09 -2.24 -2.93
C ARG A 270 17.17 -1.61 -1.87
N PRO A 271 17.70 -0.79 -0.95
CA PRO A 271 16.86 0.02 -0.08
C PRO A 271 15.99 1.01 -0.87
N GLY A 272 14.69 0.98 -0.61
CA GLY A 272 13.71 1.94 -1.12
C GLY A 272 13.20 2.84 0.01
N ILE A 273 13.14 4.15 -0.25
CA ILE A 273 12.60 5.14 0.68
C ILE A 273 11.44 5.87 0.00
N TYR A 274 10.25 5.65 0.53
CA TYR A 274 9.02 6.33 0.10
C TYR A 274 8.68 7.41 1.11
N ARG A 275 9.26 8.61 0.91
CA ARG A 275 9.03 9.75 1.77
C ARG A 275 8.07 10.72 1.10
N TYR A 276 7.02 11.08 1.83
CA TYR A 276 5.99 11.99 1.38
C TYR A 276 5.81 13.13 2.35
N ARG A 277 5.59 14.34 1.82
CA ARG A 277 5.16 15.53 2.56
C ARG A 277 3.67 15.72 2.36
N VAL A 278 2.98 16.01 3.46
CA VAL A 278 1.55 16.30 3.46
C VAL A 278 1.36 17.81 3.64
N SER A 279 0.65 18.45 2.71
CA SER A 279 0.29 19.86 2.77
C SER A 279 -1.19 20.02 2.43
N GLY A 280 -2.04 20.04 3.44
CA GLY A 280 -3.49 19.94 3.25
C GLY A 280 -3.88 18.61 2.60
N ASP A 281 -4.48 18.67 1.43
CA ASP A 281 -4.87 17.51 0.60
C ASP A 281 -3.79 17.11 -0.42
N GLN A 282 -2.68 17.81 -0.46
CA GLN A 282 -1.59 17.56 -1.39
C GLN A 282 -0.55 16.65 -0.74
N ILE A 283 -0.15 15.61 -1.48
CA ILE A 283 0.85 14.65 -1.06
C ILE A 283 1.95 14.63 -2.11
N ASP A 284 3.15 15.08 -1.73
CA ASP A 284 4.29 15.16 -2.63
C ASP A 284 5.39 14.20 -2.19
N ARG A 285 5.90 13.38 -3.10
CA ARG A 285 7.08 12.56 -2.84
C ARG A 285 8.32 13.45 -2.72
N VAL A 286 9.10 13.28 -1.66
CA VAL A 286 10.25 14.14 -1.35
C VAL A 286 11.49 13.31 -1.01
N GLN A 287 12.65 13.96 -1.16
CA GLN A 287 13.95 13.39 -0.81
C GLN A 287 14.12 13.18 0.71
N PRO A 288 14.94 12.24 1.15
CA PRO A 288 15.67 11.26 0.35
C PRO A 288 14.75 10.13 -0.17
N ILE A 289 15.06 9.63 -1.36
CA ILE A 289 14.39 8.48 -1.98
C ILE A 289 15.30 7.26 -2.03
N ALA A 290 16.58 7.46 -1.73
CA ALA A 290 17.62 6.46 -1.76
C ALA A 290 18.69 6.77 -0.70
N ILE A 291 19.51 5.78 -0.38
CA ILE A 291 20.60 5.88 0.62
C ILE A 291 21.92 6.31 -0.04
N ASN A 292 22.15 5.92 -1.30
CA ASN A 292 23.38 6.16 -2.03
C ASN A 292 23.12 6.52 -3.49
N GLY A 293 24.17 6.89 -4.21
CA GLY A 293 24.06 7.38 -5.58
C GLY A 293 23.58 6.35 -6.60
N ARG A 294 23.96 5.07 -6.44
CA ARG A 294 23.49 3.98 -7.30
C ARG A 294 21.99 3.73 -7.11
N ASP A 295 21.56 3.62 -5.88
CA ASP A 295 20.15 3.43 -5.53
C ASP A 295 19.31 4.64 -5.96
N PHE A 296 19.90 5.85 -5.94
CA PHE A 296 19.25 7.06 -6.45
C PHE A 296 18.99 6.97 -7.96
N VAL A 297 20.00 6.57 -8.75
CA VAL A 297 19.82 6.41 -10.20
C VAL A 297 18.79 5.31 -10.50
N ASP A 298 18.84 4.21 -9.75
CA ASP A 298 17.88 3.12 -9.91
C ASP A 298 16.44 3.57 -9.58
N GLU A 299 16.25 4.29 -8.49
CA GLU A 299 14.95 4.86 -8.14
C GLU A 299 14.48 5.91 -9.15
N TRP A 300 15.40 6.76 -9.64
CA TRP A 300 15.09 7.73 -10.67
C TRP A 300 14.58 7.07 -11.95
N LEU A 301 15.18 5.95 -12.36
CA LEU A 301 14.76 5.17 -13.51
C LEU A 301 13.46 4.38 -13.28
N ASN A 302 13.20 3.93 -12.05
CA ASN A 302 11.99 3.18 -11.70
C ASN A 302 10.76 4.07 -11.52
N SER A 303 10.97 5.31 -11.07
CA SER A 303 9.88 6.26 -10.86
C SER A 303 9.36 6.83 -12.18
N PRO A 304 8.06 7.10 -12.31
CA PRO A 304 7.52 7.74 -13.50
C PRO A 304 8.10 9.17 -13.63
N TRP A 305 8.24 9.65 -14.87
CA TRP A 305 8.88 10.95 -15.15
C TRP A 305 8.26 12.12 -14.39
N ASN A 306 6.96 12.13 -14.16
CA ASN A 306 6.29 13.18 -13.40
C ASN A 306 6.76 13.28 -11.94
N GLU A 307 7.33 12.23 -11.38
CA GLU A 307 7.99 12.23 -10.06
C GLU A 307 9.48 12.51 -10.19
N SER A 308 10.22 11.73 -11.00
CA SER A 308 11.67 11.80 -11.11
C SER A 308 12.17 13.15 -11.63
N LYS A 309 11.38 13.88 -12.44
CA LYS A 309 11.72 15.25 -12.87
C LYS A 309 11.99 16.22 -11.72
N ASN A 310 11.39 15.99 -10.54
CA ASN A 310 11.56 16.86 -9.38
C ASN A 310 12.93 16.70 -8.69
N TRP A 311 13.70 15.70 -9.10
CA TRP A 311 15.03 15.40 -8.54
C TRP A 311 16.17 15.77 -9.49
N ASN A 312 15.87 16.54 -10.55
CA ASN A 312 16.80 16.92 -11.59
C ASN A 312 17.29 18.36 -11.44
N SER A 313 18.45 18.63 -12.01
CA SER A 313 18.89 20.00 -12.27
C SER A 313 17.95 20.66 -13.28
N PRO A 314 17.43 21.87 -13.00
CA PRO A 314 16.52 22.56 -13.92
C PRO A 314 17.10 22.84 -15.31
N SER A 315 18.42 22.98 -15.42
CA SER A 315 19.12 23.28 -16.69
C SER A 315 19.10 22.11 -17.69
N GLU A 316 18.94 20.86 -17.22
CA GLU A 316 19.12 19.66 -18.02
C GLU A 316 17.84 18.85 -18.22
N LEU A 317 16.69 19.38 -17.81
CA LEU A 317 15.41 18.66 -17.80
C LEU A 317 15.06 17.98 -19.13
N THR A 318 15.27 18.66 -20.27
CA THR A 318 14.92 18.12 -21.59
C THR A 318 15.78 16.90 -21.97
N GLY A 319 17.09 16.97 -21.73
CA GLY A 319 18.01 15.86 -22.01
C GLY A 319 17.76 14.66 -21.10
N LEU A 320 17.50 14.92 -19.82
CA LEU A 320 17.17 13.90 -18.83
C LEU A 320 15.82 13.22 -19.12
N GLU A 321 14.81 13.99 -19.55
CA GLU A 321 13.53 13.42 -19.98
C GLU A 321 13.69 12.47 -21.17
N ALA A 322 14.47 12.88 -22.16
CA ALA A 322 14.73 12.03 -23.32
C ALA A 322 15.45 10.72 -22.93
N THR A 323 16.44 10.82 -22.04
CA THR A 323 17.17 9.64 -21.55
C THR A 323 16.27 8.73 -20.72
N HIS A 324 15.47 9.29 -19.80
CA HIS A 324 14.51 8.52 -18.99
C HIS A 324 13.54 7.75 -19.87
N LYS A 325 12.88 8.41 -20.82
CA LYS A 325 11.94 7.79 -21.75
C LYS A 325 12.60 6.72 -22.63
N LYS A 326 13.85 6.96 -23.08
CA LYS A 326 14.59 5.97 -23.85
C LYS A 326 14.81 4.68 -23.07
N ILE A 327 15.24 4.78 -21.81
CA ILE A 327 15.49 3.60 -20.96
C ILE A 327 14.16 2.93 -20.56
N GLU A 328 13.13 3.70 -20.25
CA GLU A 328 11.78 3.18 -19.96
C GLU A 328 11.23 2.38 -21.14
N THR A 329 11.36 2.90 -22.37
CA THR A 329 10.91 2.20 -23.59
C THR A 329 11.70 0.91 -23.84
N LEU A 330 12.98 0.87 -23.53
CA LEU A 330 13.79 -0.35 -23.65
C LEU A 330 13.31 -1.43 -22.67
N ASN A 331 12.88 -1.07 -21.48
CA ASN A 331 12.44 -2.01 -20.45
C ASN A 331 10.97 -2.43 -20.57
N HIS A 332 10.17 -1.62 -21.26
CA HIS A 332 8.75 -1.88 -21.52
C HIS A 332 8.44 -1.79 -23.01
N PRO A 333 8.97 -2.72 -23.82
CA PRO A 333 8.75 -2.67 -25.25
C PRO A 333 7.26 -2.83 -25.57
N ALA A 334 6.80 -2.07 -26.57
CA ALA A 334 5.42 -2.12 -27.03
C ALA A 334 5.01 -3.52 -27.57
N ASN A 335 5.99 -4.34 -27.95
CA ASN A 335 5.80 -5.71 -28.39
C ASN A 335 6.41 -6.68 -27.38
N GLN A 336 5.62 -7.54 -26.77
CA GLN A 336 6.05 -8.54 -25.80
C GLN A 336 7.10 -9.55 -26.33
N ASN A 337 7.22 -9.68 -27.64
CA ASN A 337 8.24 -10.53 -28.28
C ASN A 337 9.57 -9.81 -28.53
N GLN A 338 9.66 -8.52 -28.18
CA GLN A 338 10.91 -7.78 -28.33
C GLN A 338 11.81 -8.07 -27.13
N GLU A 339 13.05 -8.46 -27.39
CA GLU A 339 14.06 -8.63 -26.35
C GLU A 339 14.26 -7.32 -25.57
N THR A 340 14.43 -7.43 -24.28
CA THR A 340 14.79 -6.32 -23.40
C THR A 340 16.25 -6.44 -22.99
N PRO A 341 17.02 -5.33 -22.90
CA PRO A 341 18.36 -5.40 -22.40
C PRO A 341 18.38 -5.68 -20.90
N HIS A 342 19.34 -6.46 -20.47
CA HIS A 342 19.70 -6.54 -19.07
C HIS A 342 20.48 -5.31 -18.66
N LEU A 343 20.12 -4.73 -17.54
CA LEU A 343 20.80 -3.58 -16.97
C LEU A 343 21.71 -4.04 -15.82
N THR A 344 22.91 -3.46 -15.76
CA THR A 344 23.86 -3.66 -14.65
C THR A 344 24.51 -2.33 -14.31
N TYR A 345 24.69 -2.04 -13.03
CA TYR A 345 25.42 -0.86 -12.62
C TYR A 345 26.91 -1.12 -12.64
N GLY A 346 27.62 -0.34 -13.41
CA GLY A 346 29.07 -0.24 -13.39
C GLY A 346 29.57 0.60 -12.19
N PRO A 347 30.83 1.08 -12.27
CA PRO A 347 31.46 1.85 -11.20
C PRO A 347 30.70 3.13 -10.84
N VAL A 348 30.71 3.46 -9.55
CA VAL A 348 30.37 4.79 -9.05
C VAL A 348 31.64 5.55 -8.75
N ARG A 349 31.94 6.57 -9.53
CA ARG A 349 33.22 7.30 -9.49
C ARG A 349 33.05 8.73 -9.00
N PRO A 350 33.84 9.17 -8.01
CA PRO A 350 33.88 10.58 -7.63
C PRO A 350 34.50 11.43 -8.75
N CYS A 351 33.98 12.66 -8.89
CA CYS A 351 34.48 13.62 -9.85
C CYS A 351 35.44 14.63 -9.16
N SER A 352 36.43 15.12 -9.89
CA SER A 352 37.47 15.97 -9.34
C SER A 352 37.04 17.42 -9.05
N ASP A 353 35.89 17.83 -9.57
CA ASP A 353 35.36 19.17 -9.43
C ASP A 353 34.61 19.39 -8.09
N SER A 354 34.11 18.35 -7.46
CA SER A 354 33.42 18.43 -6.16
C SER A 354 33.43 17.12 -5.44
N ALA A 355 33.62 17.15 -4.12
CA ALA A 355 33.60 15.95 -3.25
C ALA A 355 32.24 15.26 -3.17
N SER A 356 31.16 15.92 -3.62
CA SER A 356 29.78 15.40 -3.63
C SER A 356 29.24 15.18 -5.04
N HIS A 357 30.11 15.28 -6.06
CA HIS A 357 29.76 15.01 -7.44
C HIS A 357 30.26 13.60 -7.84
N PHE A 358 29.36 12.80 -8.37
CA PHE A 358 29.64 11.40 -8.73
C PHE A 358 29.10 11.09 -10.12
N GLN A 359 29.77 10.16 -10.78
CA GLN A 359 29.29 9.52 -11.99
C GLN A 359 28.89 8.08 -11.68
N VAL A 360 27.67 7.71 -12.08
CA VAL A 360 27.16 6.33 -12.02
C VAL A 360 27.09 5.79 -13.44
N GLU A 361 27.74 4.68 -13.69
CA GLU A 361 27.68 3.96 -14.95
C GLU A 361 26.54 2.95 -14.97
N LEU A 362 25.77 2.92 -16.06
CA LEU A 362 24.71 1.95 -16.31
C LEU A 362 25.02 1.21 -17.61
N ASP A 363 25.42 -0.02 -17.48
CA ASP A 363 25.68 -0.93 -18.58
C ASP A 363 24.37 -1.55 -19.09
N LYS A 364 24.34 -1.83 -20.38
CA LYS A 364 23.26 -2.53 -21.05
C LYS A 364 23.82 -3.73 -21.80
N GLY A 365 23.20 -4.87 -21.64
CA GLY A 365 23.61 -6.08 -22.31
C GLY A 365 22.42 -6.83 -22.90
N TRP A 366 22.60 -7.44 -24.04
CA TRP A 366 21.58 -8.23 -24.71
C TRP A 366 21.90 -9.71 -24.61
N TRP A 367 20.93 -10.50 -24.24
CA TRP A 367 21.07 -11.94 -24.24
C TRP A 367 21.27 -12.45 -25.67
N VAL A 368 22.23 -13.33 -25.89
CA VAL A 368 22.48 -13.95 -27.17
C VAL A 368 22.24 -15.45 -27.04
N GLU A 369 21.33 -15.98 -27.84
CA GLU A 369 21.01 -17.41 -27.81
C GLU A 369 22.26 -18.27 -27.94
N GLY A 370 22.41 -19.25 -27.04
CA GLY A 370 23.55 -20.18 -27.02
C GLY A 370 24.86 -19.62 -26.43
N LYS A 371 24.83 -18.40 -25.83
CA LYS A 371 25.99 -17.83 -25.14
C LYS A 371 25.67 -17.60 -23.65
N THR A 372 26.72 -17.67 -22.83
CA THR A 372 26.64 -17.35 -21.39
C THR A 372 26.80 -15.86 -21.11
N ASP A 373 27.40 -15.11 -22.01
CA ASP A 373 27.71 -13.70 -21.82
C ASP A 373 26.74 -12.81 -22.59
N LEU A 374 26.41 -11.67 -22.00
CA LEU A 374 25.61 -10.64 -22.65
C LEU A 374 26.42 -9.93 -23.75
N ARG A 375 25.80 -9.65 -24.87
CA ARG A 375 26.36 -8.71 -25.86
C ARG A 375 26.26 -7.31 -25.32
N PRO A 376 27.36 -6.59 -25.07
CA PRO A 376 27.32 -5.23 -24.54
C PRO A 376 26.73 -4.23 -25.54
N ASP A 377 26.08 -3.23 -25.03
CA ASP A 377 25.64 -2.04 -25.77
C ASP A 377 26.31 -0.80 -25.14
N THR A 378 26.11 0.36 -25.75
CA THR A 378 26.66 1.63 -25.25
C THR A 378 26.14 1.92 -23.85
N PRO A 379 27.03 2.09 -22.85
CA PRO A 379 26.63 2.44 -21.50
C PRO A 379 25.99 3.81 -21.43
N THR A 380 25.32 4.11 -20.31
CA THR A 380 24.83 5.44 -20.00
C THR A 380 25.49 5.89 -18.70
N PHE A 381 26.05 7.10 -18.70
CA PHE A 381 26.72 7.72 -17.56
C PHE A 381 25.83 8.80 -16.98
N PHE A 382 25.46 8.66 -15.72
CA PHE A 382 24.65 9.62 -14.98
C PHE A 382 25.54 10.45 -14.07
N GLN A 383 25.46 11.77 -14.18
CA GLN A 383 26.10 12.70 -13.26
C GLN A 383 25.12 13.06 -12.15
N ILE A 384 25.53 12.87 -10.91
CA ILE A 384 24.70 13.13 -9.74
C ILE A 384 25.43 14.00 -8.72
N GLN A 385 24.68 14.84 -8.05
CA GLN A 385 25.14 15.65 -6.92
C GLN A 385 24.52 15.11 -5.63
N GLU A 386 25.36 14.70 -4.67
CA GLU A 386 24.92 14.33 -3.34
C GLU A 386 24.77 15.57 -2.47
N GLY A 387 23.62 15.74 -1.83
CA GLY A 387 23.34 16.74 -0.79
C GLY A 387 23.30 16.12 0.60
N LYS A 388 22.99 16.88 1.62
CA LYS A 388 22.93 16.41 3.01
C LYS A 388 21.95 15.24 3.23
N ASN A 389 20.77 15.30 2.60
CA ASN A 389 19.72 14.29 2.64
C ASN A 389 19.01 14.22 1.29
N SER A 390 19.72 14.37 0.20
CA SER A 390 19.12 14.42 -1.13
C SER A 390 20.16 14.12 -2.20
N PHE A 391 19.68 13.77 -3.38
CA PHE A 391 20.48 13.67 -4.59
C PHE A 391 19.83 14.50 -5.69
N THR A 392 20.65 15.02 -6.59
CA THR A 392 20.19 15.74 -7.78
C THR A 392 20.80 15.09 -9.00
N MET A 393 19.98 14.71 -9.97
CA MET A 393 20.44 14.28 -11.28
C MET A 393 20.89 15.52 -12.07
N LEU A 394 22.16 15.56 -12.43
CA LEU A 394 22.76 16.70 -13.15
C LEU A 394 22.65 16.52 -14.66
N SER A 395 23.06 15.34 -15.16
CA SER A 395 23.04 15.05 -16.59
C SER A 395 23.09 13.54 -16.86
N ALA A 396 22.86 13.15 -18.10
CA ALA A 396 23.06 11.80 -18.59
C ALA A 396 23.73 11.84 -19.98
N SER A 397 24.70 10.95 -20.23
CA SER A 397 25.51 10.93 -21.44
C SER A 397 25.83 9.48 -21.85
N ASP A 398 26.19 9.26 -23.13
CA ASP A 398 26.74 8.02 -23.64
C ASP A 398 28.28 7.95 -23.53
N LYS A 399 28.90 8.97 -22.94
CA LYS A 399 30.36 9.06 -22.73
C LYS A 399 30.67 9.39 -21.30
N PRO A 400 31.72 8.76 -20.72
CA PRO A 400 32.16 9.11 -19.37
C PRO A 400 32.70 10.54 -19.32
N ASP A 401 32.48 11.21 -18.19
CA ASP A 401 33.10 12.49 -17.91
C ASP A 401 34.59 12.28 -17.55
N PRO A 402 35.53 12.93 -18.25
CA PRO A 402 36.96 12.81 -17.98
C PRO A 402 37.39 13.29 -16.58
N HIS A 403 36.57 14.08 -15.91
CA HIS A 403 36.79 14.51 -14.53
C HIS A 403 36.37 13.50 -13.48
N CYS A 404 35.59 12.43 -13.84
CA CYS A 404 35.08 11.42 -12.94
C CYS A 404 35.87 10.11 -13.06
N THR A 405 37.15 10.17 -12.68
CA THR A 405 38.14 9.08 -12.82
C THR A 405 38.56 8.44 -11.50
N GLY A 406 37.92 8.81 -10.40
CA GLY A 406 38.20 8.25 -9.08
C GLY A 406 37.94 6.73 -8.97
N HIS A 407 38.40 6.14 -7.88
CA HIS A 407 38.10 4.73 -7.60
C HIS A 407 36.59 4.50 -7.47
N ASP A 408 36.16 3.29 -7.84
CA ASP A 408 34.79 2.86 -7.55
C ASP A 408 34.53 2.88 -6.04
N ILE A 409 33.60 3.70 -5.60
CA ILE A 409 33.22 3.83 -4.19
C ILE A 409 32.10 2.88 -3.77
N MET A 410 31.55 2.14 -4.71
CA MET A 410 30.49 1.13 -4.50
C MET A 410 30.80 -0.13 -5.32
N PRO A 411 31.91 -0.82 -5.03
CA PRO A 411 32.23 -2.05 -5.74
C PRO A 411 31.08 -3.05 -5.61
N ALA A 412 30.88 -3.85 -6.66
CA ALA A 412 29.93 -4.97 -6.57
C ALA A 412 30.36 -5.91 -5.45
N ASN A 413 29.42 -6.29 -4.61
CA ASN A 413 29.64 -7.28 -3.54
C ASN A 413 29.87 -8.67 -4.11
#